data_6385b49011766db9172f855f4266b86b
#
_entry.id   6385b49011766db9172f855f4266b86b
#
_cell.length_a   1.000
_cell.length_b   1.000
_cell.length_c   1.000
_cell.angle_alpha   90.00
_cell.angle_beta   90.00
_cell.angle_gamma   90.00
#
_symmetry.space_group_name_H-M   'P 1'
#
loop_
_entity.id
_entity.type
_entity.pdbx_description
1 polymer ?
#
loop_
_entity_poly.entity_id
_entity_poly.type
_entity_poly.pdbx_seq_one_letter_code
_entity_poly.pdbx_strand_id
1 'polypeptide(L)'
;MNLRAAGWTSARRGQQYTGTPDSPDVICPELDGFHFEVKHTERGNPFAFMEQAARDAGAAKIPTVAMRRNLQPFIVILRAEDFFAMLRNCDLRALKAKP
;
A
#
# COMPACT_ATOMS: atom_id res chain seq x y z
N MET A 1 -8.69 -5.27 0.60
CA MET A 1 -8.17 -4.51 1.75
C MET A 1 -9.17 -3.43 2.10
N ASN A 2 -9.52 -3.30 3.34
CA ASN A 2 -10.55 -2.35 3.77
C ASN A 2 -9.94 -1.22 4.61
N LEU A 3 -9.47 -0.18 3.94
CA LEU A 3 -8.90 0.99 4.60
C LEU A 3 -9.94 1.76 5.41
N ARG A 4 -11.21 1.74 4.97
CA ARG A 4 -12.28 2.41 5.73
C ARG A 4 -12.49 1.76 7.09
N ALA A 5 -12.43 0.43 7.15
CA ALA A 5 -12.54 -0.29 8.43
C ALA A 5 -11.35 -0.02 9.35
N ALA A 6 -10.20 0.33 8.78
CA ALA A 6 -9.01 0.71 9.55
C ALA A 6 -9.00 2.19 9.96
N GLY A 7 -10.05 2.94 9.64
CA GLY A 7 -10.17 4.34 10.03
C GLY A 7 -9.95 5.36 8.91
N TRP A 8 -9.61 4.90 7.71
CA TRP A 8 -9.34 5.78 6.57
C TRP A 8 -10.63 5.94 5.75
N THR A 9 -11.53 6.78 6.22
CA THR A 9 -12.90 6.88 5.72
C THR A 9 -13.02 7.46 4.31
N SER A 10 -12.00 8.19 3.84
CA SER A 10 -11.97 8.74 2.49
C SER A 10 -11.49 7.76 1.43
N ALA A 11 -11.06 6.55 1.83
CA ALA A 11 -10.53 5.56 0.90
C ALA A 11 -11.58 5.09 -0.11
N ARG A 12 -11.19 4.95 -1.36
CA ARG A 12 -12.05 4.47 -2.44
C ARG A 12 -11.23 3.72 -3.48
N ARG A 13 -11.92 3.01 -4.35
CA ARG A 13 -11.30 2.29 -5.46
C ARG A 13 -10.78 3.27 -6.50
N GLY A 14 -9.59 3.01 -7.03
CA GLY A 14 -9.04 3.78 -8.13
C GLY A 14 -9.77 3.49 -9.44
N GLN A 15 -9.71 4.44 -10.38
CA GLN A 15 -10.31 4.29 -11.70
C GLN A 15 -9.32 3.57 -12.62
N GLN A 16 -9.48 2.27 -12.74
CA GLN A 16 -8.53 1.44 -13.49
C GLN A 16 -8.79 1.39 -14.99
N TYR A 17 -9.96 1.85 -15.44
CA TYR A 17 -10.30 1.81 -16.84
C TYR A 17 -9.51 2.80 -17.70
N THR A 18 -8.75 3.71 -17.10
CA THR A 18 -7.88 4.60 -17.85
C THR A 18 -6.63 3.89 -18.37
N GLY A 19 -6.26 2.76 -17.75
CA GLY A 19 -5.10 1.98 -18.17
C GLY A 19 -3.77 2.68 -18.03
N THR A 20 -3.69 3.81 -17.31
CA THR A 20 -2.44 4.54 -17.13
C THR A 20 -1.58 3.87 -16.04
N PRO A 21 -0.25 3.75 -16.28
CA PRO A 21 0.64 3.09 -15.29
C PRO A 21 0.64 3.74 -13.90
N ASP A 22 0.35 5.02 -13.82
CA ASP A 22 0.34 5.77 -12.57
C ASP A 22 -1.03 5.82 -11.89
N SER A 23 -2.04 5.09 -12.43
CA SER A 23 -3.34 4.98 -11.76
C SER A 23 -3.23 4.04 -10.56
N PRO A 24 -3.47 4.53 -9.33
CA PRO A 24 -3.43 3.65 -8.16
C PRO A 24 -4.66 2.75 -8.09
N ASP A 25 -4.49 1.56 -7.52
CA ASP A 25 -5.59 0.62 -7.27
C ASP A 25 -6.55 1.14 -6.19
N VAL A 26 -6.03 1.95 -5.29
CA VAL A 26 -6.78 2.53 -4.17
C VAL A 26 -6.46 4.01 -4.09
N ILE A 27 -7.48 4.82 -3.93
CA ILE A 27 -7.34 6.25 -3.70
C ILE A 27 -7.76 6.57 -2.28
N CYS A 28 -6.88 7.23 -1.54
CA CYS A 28 -7.18 7.73 -0.21
C CYS A 28 -6.47 9.08 -0.04
N PRO A 29 -7.20 10.21 -0.14
CA PRO A 29 -6.59 11.52 -0.06
C PRO A 29 -5.76 11.75 1.20
N GLU A 30 -6.16 11.16 2.31
CA GLU A 30 -5.43 11.25 3.58
C GLU A 30 -4.07 10.56 3.52
N LEU A 31 -3.89 9.63 2.58
CA LEU A 31 -2.67 8.86 2.37
C LEU A 31 -2.05 9.17 1.01
N ASP A 32 -2.14 10.42 0.57
CA ASP A 32 -1.71 10.82 -0.76
C ASP A 32 -0.22 10.62 -1.03
N GLY A 33 0.59 10.55 0.03
CA GLY A 33 2.02 10.25 -0.09
C GLY A 33 2.34 8.79 -0.43
N PHE A 34 1.34 7.93 -0.54
CA PHE A 34 1.51 6.50 -0.82
C PHE A 34 0.87 6.13 -2.14
N HIS A 35 1.54 5.27 -2.88
CA HIS A 35 0.97 4.63 -4.06
C HIS A 35 0.68 3.16 -3.75
N PHE A 36 -0.59 2.78 -3.74
CA PHE A 36 -1.02 1.43 -3.39
C PHE A 36 -1.19 0.55 -4.62
N GLU A 37 -0.50 -0.60 -4.62
CA GLU A 37 -0.74 -1.71 -5.53
C GLU A 37 -1.39 -2.84 -4.74
N VAL A 38 -2.58 -3.26 -5.14
CA VAL A 38 -3.32 -4.32 -4.44
C VAL A 38 -3.27 -5.59 -5.27
N LYS A 39 -2.78 -6.67 -4.69
CA LYS A 39 -2.65 -7.97 -5.35
C LYS A 39 -3.36 -9.04 -4.55
N HIS A 40 -4.32 -9.71 -5.20
CA HIS A 40 -4.96 -10.89 -4.65
C HIS A 40 -4.60 -12.06 -5.56
N THR A 41 -3.62 -12.85 -5.15
CA THR A 41 -3.07 -13.93 -5.98
C THR A 41 -2.49 -15.04 -5.12
N GLU A 42 -2.66 -16.28 -5.57
CA GLU A 42 -2.04 -17.45 -4.92
C GLU A 42 -0.55 -17.56 -5.26
N ARG A 43 -0.13 -16.95 -6.36
CA ARG A 43 1.25 -16.98 -6.84
C ARG A 43 1.68 -15.58 -7.19
N GLY A 44 2.95 -15.34 -7.08
CA GLY A 44 3.50 -14.07 -7.49
C GLY A 44 4.75 -13.75 -6.71
N ASN A 45 5.57 -12.90 -7.30
CA ASN A 45 6.82 -12.49 -6.71
C ASN A 45 6.63 -11.10 -6.08
N PRO A 46 6.69 -10.99 -4.73
CA PRO A 46 6.53 -9.70 -4.07
C PRO A 46 7.54 -8.65 -4.54
N PHE A 47 8.75 -9.07 -4.90
CA PHE A 47 9.76 -8.14 -5.41
C PHE A 47 9.36 -7.57 -6.77
N ALA A 48 8.77 -8.39 -7.64
CA ALA A 48 8.27 -7.90 -8.93
C ALA A 48 7.09 -6.93 -8.73
N PHE A 49 6.20 -7.22 -7.79
CA PHE A 49 5.11 -6.31 -7.45
C PHE A 49 5.63 -4.98 -6.91
N MET A 50 6.67 -5.02 -6.09
CA MET A 50 7.29 -3.80 -5.57
C MET A 50 7.97 -2.99 -6.69
N GLU A 51 8.62 -3.66 -7.64
CA GLU A 51 9.19 -2.96 -8.79
C GLU A 51 8.14 -2.23 -9.60
N GLN A 52 7.00 -2.88 -9.83
CA GLN A 52 5.87 -2.25 -10.51
C GLN A 52 5.35 -1.05 -9.73
N ALA A 53 5.13 -1.23 -8.42
CA ALA A 53 4.63 -0.16 -7.57
C ALA A 53 5.60 1.03 -7.54
N ALA A 54 6.91 0.76 -7.51
CA ALA A 54 7.91 1.81 -7.50
C ALA A 54 7.93 2.60 -8.82
N ARG A 55 7.79 1.91 -9.96
CA ARG A 55 7.69 2.59 -11.26
C ARG A 55 6.47 3.51 -11.31
N ASP A 56 5.33 3.01 -10.85
CA ASP A 56 4.07 3.76 -10.91
C ASP A 56 4.02 4.89 -9.88
N ALA A 57 4.66 4.71 -8.73
CA ALA A 57 4.73 5.73 -7.70
C ALA A 57 5.62 6.91 -8.11
N GLY A 58 6.66 6.64 -8.90
CA GLY A 58 7.66 7.64 -9.22
C GLY A 58 8.44 8.11 -8.00
N ALA A 59 9.03 9.30 -8.07
CA ALA A 59 9.81 9.86 -6.97
C ALA A 59 8.94 10.54 -5.90
N ALA A 60 7.67 10.82 -6.21
CA ALA A 60 6.81 11.62 -5.34
C ALA A 60 6.06 10.83 -4.28
N LYS A 61 5.92 9.52 -4.47
CA LYS A 61 5.10 8.69 -3.57
C LYS A 61 5.85 7.46 -3.11
N ILE A 62 5.44 6.96 -1.96
CA ILE A 62 5.99 5.73 -1.37
C ILE A 62 5.26 4.53 -1.98
N PRO A 63 5.95 3.67 -2.72
CA PRO A 63 5.31 2.47 -3.27
C PRO A 63 4.95 1.50 -2.15
N THR A 64 3.72 1.03 -2.17
CA THR A 64 3.15 0.17 -1.12
C THR A 64 2.39 -0.97 -1.78
N VAL A 65 2.82 -2.20 -1.53
CA VAL A 65 2.14 -3.37 -2.04
C VAL A 65 1.29 -3.98 -0.94
N ALA A 66 -0.01 -4.07 -1.16
CA ALA A 66 -0.92 -4.80 -0.29
C ALA A 66 -1.30 -6.09 -1.01
N MET A 67 -0.94 -7.24 -0.46
CA MET A 67 -1.22 -8.50 -1.12
C MET A 67 -1.80 -9.52 -0.16
N ARG A 68 -2.56 -10.46 -0.73
CA ARG A 68 -3.08 -11.60 0.01
C ARG A 68 -3.20 -12.82 -0.89
N ARG A 69 -3.16 -13.98 -0.27
CA ARG A 69 -3.62 -15.24 -0.84
C ARG A 69 -5.02 -15.55 -0.32
N ASN A 70 -5.71 -16.49 -0.96
CA ASN A 70 -7.03 -16.91 -0.48
C ASN A 70 -6.97 -17.33 0.98
N LEU A 71 -7.98 -16.94 1.75
CA LEU A 71 -8.15 -17.28 3.17
C LEU A 71 -7.04 -16.74 4.07
N GLN A 72 -6.21 -15.82 3.57
CA GLN A 72 -5.17 -15.18 4.35
C GLN A 72 -5.48 -13.69 4.51
N PRO A 73 -5.05 -13.08 5.61
CA PRO A 73 -5.17 -11.63 5.75
C PRO A 73 -4.25 -10.91 4.77
N PHE A 74 -4.57 -9.67 4.47
CA PHE A 74 -3.66 -8.83 3.71
C PHE A 74 -2.37 -8.59 4.49
N ILE A 75 -1.27 -8.59 3.77
CA ILE A 75 0.00 -8.07 4.26
C ILE A 75 0.37 -6.84 3.46
N VAL A 76 1.16 -5.96 4.05
CA VAL A 76 1.66 -4.77 3.38
C VAL A 76 3.17 -4.86 3.27
N ILE A 77 3.69 -4.57 2.08
CA ILE A 77 5.11 -4.62 1.79
C ILE A 77 5.59 -3.22 1.46
N LEU A 78 6.64 -2.79 2.13
CA LEU A 78 7.31 -1.52 1.92
C LEU A 78 8.79 -1.76 1.71
N ARG A 79 9.47 -0.84 1.02
CA ARG A 79 10.93 -0.83 1.03
C ARG A 79 11.40 -0.49 2.44
N ALA A 80 12.48 -1.13 2.88
CA ALA A 80 12.99 -0.94 4.24
C ALA A 80 13.29 0.54 4.54
N GLU A 81 13.88 1.26 3.61
CA GLU A 81 14.19 2.68 3.79
C GLU A 81 12.92 3.52 4.03
N ASP A 82 11.83 3.23 3.33
CA ASP A 82 10.57 3.93 3.49
C ASP A 82 9.94 3.60 4.84
N PHE A 83 9.97 2.34 5.22
CA PHE A 83 9.43 1.90 6.51
C PHE A 83 10.15 2.59 7.68
N PHE A 84 11.46 2.59 7.66
CA PHE A 84 12.23 3.23 8.75
C PHE A 84 12.07 4.75 8.75
N ALA A 85 11.94 5.37 7.58
CA ALA A 85 11.66 6.80 7.51
C ALA A 85 10.30 7.13 8.14
N MET A 86 9.30 6.30 7.90
CA MET A 86 7.98 6.47 8.51
C MET A 86 8.04 6.36 10.03
N LEU A 87 8.83 5.42 10.56
CA LEU A 87 8.96 5.24 12.00
C LEU A 87 9.54 6.47 12.70
N ARG A 88 10.38 7.23 12.01
CA ARG A 88 10.94 8.48 12.58
C ARG A 88 9.87 9.54 12.82
N ASN A 89 8.77 9.49 12.09
CA ASN A 89 7.68 10.45 12.17
C ASN A 89 6.48 9.91 12.94
N CYS A 90 6.65 8.78 13.59
CA CYS A 90 5.59 8.07 14.30
C CYS A 90 5.84 8.16 15.80
N ASP A 91 4.78 8.30 16.60
CA ASP A 91 4.90 8.17 18.05
C ASP A 91 4.97 6.67 18.40
N LEU A 92 6.20 6.19 18.54
CA LEU A 92 6.44 4.76 18.82
C LEU A 92 5.85 4.31 20.15
N ARG A 93 5.68 5.24 21.10
CA ARG A 93 5.08 4.91 22.40
C ARG A 93 3.60 4.59 22.29
N ALA A 94 2.96 5.07 21.24
CA ALA A 94 1.54 4.80 20.98
C ALA A 94 1.31 3.48 20.26
N LEU A 95 2.37 2.88 19.69
CA LEU A 95 2.25 1.64 18.93
C LEU A 95 2.19 0.45 19.87
N LYS A 96 1.17 -0.39 19.68
CA LYS A 96 1.00 -1.62 20.45
C LYS A 96 0.68 -2.76 19.49
N ALA A 97 1.42 -3.86 19.64
CA ALA A 97 1.11 -5.07 18.89
C ALA A 97 -0.22 -5.65 19.39
N LYS A 98 -1.03 -6.13 18.46
CA LYS A 98 -2.22 -6.90 18.82
C LYS A 98 -1.81 -8.31 19.22
N PRO A 99 -2.39 -8.85 20.30
CA PRO A 99 -2.14 -10.24 20.70
C PRO A 99 -2.66 -11.26 19.67
#